data_9da5786228452aecca27ae08d1819546
#
_entry.id   9da5786228452aecca27ae08d1819546
#
_cell.length_a   1.000
_cell.length_b   1.000
_cell.length_c   1.000
_cell.angle_alpha   90.00
_cell.angle_beta   90.00
_cell.angle_gamma   90.00
#
_symmetry.space_group_name_H-M   'P 1'
#
loop_
_entity.id
_entity.type
_entity.pdbx_description
1 polymer ?
#
loop_
_entity_poly.entity_id
_entity_poly.type
_entity_poly.pdbx_seq_one_letter_code
_entity_poly.pdbx_strand_id
1 'polypeptide(L)'
;GFLAENADFASIVQAHGLVFIGPEPEHIRQMGDKVQAKITAAKAGLPLVPGSPGAVDTIEEAQKLAVDIGFPLLVKAASGGGGRGMKVANSAVELSEAFSSARSEAKAAFGDDKVYLERYLDNPRHIEVQVIADSHGNAVHLGERECSVQRRHQKLFEEAPSPAITQTQRKNIGQIAANATLEMGYLGVGTMEFLFQDDEFFFIEMNTRLQVEHPITEAITGIDLVREQICIAAGQSLPFKQENIQFEGHAIECRINAEHPETFAPTPGIVNFFHPSGGAGIRVDTVLYSGYRIPPYYDSLIAKLIVHGRDRQHALARLRLALQEFVIEPIPTTLE
;
A
#
# COMPACT_ATOMS: atom_id res chain seq x y z
N GLY A 1 -2.36 -4.22 -10.36
CA GLY A 1 -2.76 -5.03 -11.48
C GLY A 1 -1.71 -6.05 -11.88
N PHE A 2 -2.13 -7.03 -12.65
CA PHE A 2 -1.31 -8.20 -13.01
C PHE A 2 0.04 -7.84 -13.66
N LEU A 3 0.08 -6.82 -14.53
CA LEU A 3 1.29 -6.37 -15.23
C LEU A 3 1.87 -5.05 -14.69
N ALA A 4 1.21 -4.40 -13.75
CA ALA A 4 1.59 -3.05 -13.31
C ALA A 4 2.97 -3.00 -12.63
N GLU A 5 3.37 -4.07 -11.95
CA GLU A 5 4.67 -4.20 -11.27
C GLU A 5 5.51 -5.32 -11.90
N ASN A 6 5.32 -5.58 -13.18
CA ASN A 6 6.12 -6.52 -13.94
C ASN A 6 7.19 -5.79 -14.74
N ALA A 7 8.45 -5.85 -14.27
CA ALA A 7 9.57 -5.16 -14.89
C ALA A 7 9.88 -5.66 -16.30
N ASP A 8 9.70 -6.95 -16.56
CA ASP A 8 9.96 -7.52 -17.90
C ASP A 8 8.90 -7.05 -18.90
N PHE A 9 7.62 -6.98 -18.47
CA PHE A 9 6.58 -6.39 -19.29
C PHE A 9 6.88 -4.92 -19.62
N ALA A 10 7.26 -4.12 -18.62
CA ALA A 10 7.63 -2.72 -18.84
C ALA A 10 8.81 -2.58 -19.80
N SER A 11 9.84 -3.43 -19.66
CA SER A 11 10.99 -3.48 -20.58
C SER A 11 10.58 -3.84 -22.02
N ILE A 12 9.67 -4.81 -22.19
CA ILE A 12 9.15 -5.21 -23.50
C ILE A 12 8.38 -4.07 -24.17
N VAL A 13 7.52 -3.38 -23.41
CA VAL A 13 6.76 -2.21 -23.87
C VAL A 13 7.71 -1.14 -24.43
N GLN A 14 8.74 -0.77 -23.66
CA GLN A 14 9.74 0.21 -24.07
C GLN A 14 10.57 -0.25 -25.29
N ALA A 15 10.98 -1.52 -25.34
CA ALA A 15 11.71 -2.08 -26.45
C ALA A 15 10.94 -2.05 -27.80
N HIS A 16 9.60 -2.00 -27.72
CA HIS A 16 8.72 -1.84 -28.89
C HIS A 16 8.41 -0.37 -29.24
N GLY A 17 9.10 0.59 -28.62
CA GLY A 17 8.88 2.03 -28.85
C GLY A 17 7.57 2.56 -28.29
N LEU A 18 6.93 1.83 -27.38
CA LEU A 18 5.75 2.28 -26.67
C LEU A 18 6.14 2.92 -25.33
N VAL A 19 5.32 3.85 -24.86
CA VAL A 19 5.52 4.47 -23.54
C VAL A 19 4.83 3.64 -22.48
N PHE A 20 5.59 3.15 -21.50
CA PHE A 20 5.01 2.56 -20.29
C PHE A 20 4.59 3.67 -19.34
N ILE A 21 3.29 3.75 -18.99
CA ILE A 21 2.78 4.73 -18.04
C ILE A 21 3.06 4.23 -16.62
N GLY A 22 4.21 4.60 -16.09
CA GLY A 22 4.72 4.14 -14.80
C GLY A 22 6.22 4.41 -14.67
N PRO A 23 6.86 3.84 -13.64
CA PRO A 23 8.29 4.01 -13.43
C PRO A 23 9.13 3.18 -14.42
N GLU A 24 10.42 3.45 -14.43
CA GLU A 24 11.38 2.67 -15.20
C GLU A 24 11.42 1.21 -14.72
N PRO A 25 11.67 0.23 -15.64
CA PRO A 25 11.71 -1.19 -15.28
C PRO A 25 12.68 -1.51 -14.13
N GLU A 26 13.78 -0.76 -14.05
CA GLU A 26 14.77 -0.95 -12.98
C GLU A 26 14.21 -0.60 -11.59
N HIS A 27 13.41 0.46 -11.48
CA HIS A 27 12.74 0.81 -10.21
C HIS A 27 11.73 -0.27 -9.79
N ILE A 28 11.03 -0.87 -10.75
CA ILE A 28 10.12 -1.98 -10.46
C ILE A 28 10.90 -3.18 -9.92
N ARG A 29 12.08 -3.53 -10.52
CA ARG A 29 12.91 -4.63 -10.02
C ARG A 29 13.47 -4.36 -8.63
N GLN A 30 14.02 -3.16 -8.43
CA GLN A 30 14.64 -2.78 -7.15
C GLN A 30 13.63 -2.75 -6.00
N MET A 31 12.43 -2.22 -6.24
CA MET A 31 11.39 -2.14 -5.21
C MET A 31 10.62 -3.44 -5.04
N GLY A 32 10.62 -4.32 -6.04
CA GLY A 32 10.01 -5.64 -5.98
C GLY A 32 10.80 -6.65 -5.14
N ASP A 33 12.11 -6.46 -4.96
CA ASP A 33 12.96 -7.25 -4.07
C ASP A 33 13.06 -6.57 -2.70
N LYS A 34 12.58 -7.23 -1.64
CA LYS A 34 12.51 -6.63 -0.30
C LYS A 34 13.87 -6.23 0.29
N VAL A 35 14.91 -6.99 -0.03
CA VAL A 35 16.27 -6.68 0.45
C VAL A 35 16.83 -5.49 -0.32
N GLN A 36 16.69 -5.49 -1.65
CA GLN A 36 17.13 -4.36 -2.48
C GLN A 36 16.33 -3.10 -2.19
N ALA A 37 15.01 -3.21 -1.98
CA ALA A 37 14.15 -2.09 -1.61
C ALA A 37 14.62 -1.43 -0.30
N LYS A 38 14.97 -2.22 0.71
CA LYS A 38 15.54 -1.69 1.97
C LYS A 38 16.88 -1.02 1.79
N ILE A 39 17.79 -1.62 1.02
CA ILE A 39 19.10 -1.02 0.74
C ILE A 39 18.92 0.30 0.02
N THR A 40 18.06 0.35 -0.97
CA THR A 40 17.74 1.57 -1.74
C THR A 40 17.08 2.62 -0.84
N ALA A 41 16.11 2.21 -0.02
CA ALA A 41 15.42 3.07 0.93
C ALA A 41 16.38 3.67 1.98
N ALA A 42 17.29 2.86 2.52
CA ALA A 42 18.32 3.34 3.46
C ALA A 42 19.23 4.39 2.83
N LYS A 43 19.70 4.15 1.59
CA LYS A 43 20.53 5.12 0.84
C LYS A 43 19.79 6.43 0.57
N ALA A 44 18.50 6.35 0.29
CA ALA A 44 17.63 7.50 0.06
C ALA A 44 17.16 8.18 1.37
N GLY A 45 17.64 7.75 2.54
CA GLY A 45 17.36 8.37 3.84
C GLY A 45 16.01 8.02 4.46
N LEU A 46 15.35 6.96 3.99
CA LEU A 46 14.11 6.49 4.61
C LEU A 46 14.40 5.77 5.93
N PRO A 47 13.58 5.99 6.98
CA PRO A 47 13.73 5.29 8.26
C PRO A 47 13.32 3.81 8.08
N LEU A 48 14.16 2.89 8.53
CA LEU A 48 13.92 1.46 8.44
C LEU A 48 13.62 0.86 9.81
N VAL A 49 12.87 -0.25 9.82
CA VAL A 49 12.77 -1.10 11.02
C VAL A 49 14.17 -1.61 11.37
N PRO A 50 14.65 -1.45 12.63
CA PRO A 50 15.90 -2.04 13.05
C PRO A 50 15.91 -3.55 12.75
N GLY A 51 16.96 -4.03 12.07
CA GLY A 51 16.97 -5.42 11.61
C GLY A 51 18.34 -5.82 11.05
N SER A 52 18.38 -7.00 10.46
CA SER A 52 19.57 -7.49 9.78
C SER A 52 19.86 -6.64 8.52
N PRO A 53 21.14 -6.41 8.18
CA PRO A 53 21.53 -5.64 7.00
C PRO A 53 21.19 -6.34 5.67
N GLY A 54 20.84 -7.62 5.73
CA GLY A 54 20.51 -8.47 4.60
C GLY A 54 19.91 -9.81 5.03
N ALA A 55 19.91 -10.77 4.12
CA ALA A 55 19.55 -12.13 4.43
C ALA A 55 20.51 -12.74 5.46
N VAL A 56 19.97 -13.58 6.34
CA VAL A 56 20.70 -14.28 7.39
C VAL A 56 20.73 -15.77 7.04
N ASP A 57 21.92 -16.32 6.92
CA ASP A 57 22.10 -17.69 6.43
C ASP A 57 22.11 -18.73 7.55
N THR A 58 22.60 -18.37 8.75
CA THR A 58 22.77 -19.31 9.85
C THR A 58 22.09 -18.82 11.14
N ILE A 59 21.76 -19.79 12.00
CA ILE A 59 21.17 -19.47 13.32
C ILE A 59 22.17 -18.76 14.24
N GLU A 60 23.46 -19.04 14.12
CA GLU A 60 24.52 -18.39 14.90
C GLU A 60 24.63 -16.92 14.53
N GLU A 61 24.49 -16.58 13.26
CA GLU A 61 24.42 -15.21 12.79
C GLU A 61 23.15 -14.51 13.31
N ALA A 62 21.99 -15.19 13.19
CA ALA A 62 20.72 -14.69 13.72
C ALA A 62 20.79 -14.37 15.22
N GLN A 63 21.41 -15.25 16.02
CA GLN A 63 21.60 -15.06 17.46
C GLN A 63 22.49 -13.85 17.78
N LYS A 64 23.54 -13.62 17.00
CA LYS A 64 24.42 -12.44 17.18
C LYS A 64 23.65 -11.14 16.89
N LEU A 65 22.95 -11.10 15.77
CA LEU A 65 22.15 -9.92 15.38
C LEU A 65 21.01 -9.66 16.36
N ALA A 66 20.41 -10.70 16.93
CA ALA A 66 19.36 -10.59 17.93
C ALA A 66 19.77 -9.84 19.21
N VAL A 67 21.07 -9.86 19.57
CA VAL A 67 21.60 -9.11 20.72
C VAL A 67 21.49 -7.61 20.47
N ASP A 68 21.78 -7.16 19.26
CA ASP A 68 21.78 -5.74 18.88
C ASP A 68 20.36 -5.23 18.59
N ILE A 69 19.52 -6.05 17.95
CA ILE A 69 18.16 -5.68 17.54
C ILE A 69 17.20 -5.69 18.76
N GLY A 70 17.38 -6.63 19.68
CA GLY A 70 16.50 -6.85 20.83
C GLY A 70 15.30 -7.76 20.52
N PHE A 71 14.61 -8.21 21.57
CA PHE A 71 13.39 -9.01 21.47
C PHE A 71 12.15 -8.16 21.84
N PRO A 72 10.97 -8.47 21.28
CA PRO A 72 10.67 -9.55 20.33
C PRO A 72 11.20 -9.27 18.91
N LEU A 73 11.54 -10.33 18.19
CA LEU A 73 12.04 -10.30 16.81
C LEU A 73 11.04 -10.92 15.85
N LEU A 74 11.05 -10.42 14.64
CA LEU A 74 10.33 -10.99 13.50
C LEU A 74 11.32 -11.60 12.52
N VAL A 75 11.23 -12.91 12.28
CA VAL A 75 11.95 -13.61 11.21
C VAL A 75 11.05 -13.59 9.97
N LYS A 76 11.55 -13.06 8.85
CA LYS A 76 10.75 -12.86 7.62
C LYS A 76 11.45 -13.49 6.42
N ALA A 77 10.67 -14.15 5.55
CA ALA A 77 11.16 -14.57 4.23
C ALA A 77 11.63 -13.36 3.41
N ALA A 78 12.78 -13.48 2.74
CA ALA A 78 13.31 -12.46 1.84
C ALA A 78 12.46 -12.32 0.57
N SER A 79 11.95 -13.44 0.07
CA SER A 79 11.06 -13.53 -1.09
C SER A 79 9.61 -13.67 -0.64
N GLY A 80 8.66 -13.05 -1.38
CA GLY A 80 7.22 -13.20 -1.17
C GLY A 80 6.56 -12.09 -0.32
N GLY A 81 5.26 -12.20 -0.10
CA GLY A 81 4.40 -11.20 0.54
C GLY A 81 3.19 -11.82 1.25
N GLY A 82 2.29 -10.97 1.74
CA GLY A 82 1.02 -11.40 2.35
C GLY A 82 1.15 -12.14 3.68
N GLY A 83 2.21 -11.88 4.44
CA GLY A 83 2.39 -12.45 5.79
C GLY A 83 2.85 -13.90 5.84
N ARG A 84 3.16 -14.53 4.71
CA ARG A 84 3.71 -15.90 4.67
C ARG A 84 5.22 -15.90 4.95
N GLY A 85 5.70 -16.91 5.67
CA GLY A 85 7.11 -17.02 6.05
C GLY A 85 7.52 -15.98 7.09
N MET A 86 6.61 -15.59 7.99
CA MET A 86 6.87 -14.70 9.11
C MET A 86 6.66 -15.42 10.43
N LYS A 87 7.66 -15.37 11.32
CA LYS A 87 7.61 -15.97 12.67
C LYS A 87 8.13 -14.98 13.71
N VAL A 88 7.38 -14.84 14.78
CA VAL A 88 7.81 -14.03 15.93
C VAL A 88 8.62 -14.90 16.88
N ALA A 89 9.73 -14.37 17.37
CA ALA A 89 10.53 -14.92 18.46
C ALA A 89 10.55 -13.93 19.61
N ASN A 90 9.99 -14.30 20.76
CA ASN A 90 9.95 -13.44 21.95
C ASN A 90 11.21 -13.53 22.80
N SER A 91 12.05 -14.53 22.54
CA SER A 91 13.29 -14.79 23.27
C SER A 91 14.32 -15.51 22.40
N ALA A 92 15.57 -15.53 22.89
CA ALA A 92 16.65 -16.25 22.24
C ALA A 92 16.39 -17.78 22.11
N VAL A 93 15.59 -18.35 23.01
CA VAL A 93 15.22 -19.76 22.97
C VAL A 93 14.25 -20.01 21.78
N GLU A 94 13.28 -19.15 21.60
CA GLU A 94 12.31 -19.27 20.53
C GLU A 94 12.91 -18.96 19.14
N LEU A 95 14.00 -18.19 19.08
CA LEU A 95 14.59 -17.75 17.81
C LEU A 95 15.01 -18.92 16.91
N SER A 96 15.56 -19.99 17.48
CA SER A 96 16.01 -21.15 16.70
C SER A 96 14.86 -21.87 15.99
N GLU A 97 13.73 -22.03 16.68
CA GLU A 97 12.53 -22.63 16.11
C GLU A 97 11.88 -21.71 15.07
N ALA A 98 11.74 -20.43 15.40
CA ALA A 98 11.18 -19.40 14.50
C ALA A 98 12.00 -19.31 13.20
N PHE A 99 13.34 -19.32 13.31
CA PHE A 99 14.25 -19.25 12.17
C PHE A 99 14.11 -20.48 11.26
N SER A 100 14.14 -21.68 11.82
CA SER A 100 14.00 -22.92 11.05
C SER A 100 12.62 -23.05 10.39
N SER A 101 11.57 -22.68 11.11
CA SER A 101 10.18 -22.70 10.62
C SER A 101 9.98 -21.69 9.48
N ALA A 102 10.47 -20.45 9.63
CA ALA A 102 10.36 -19.42 8.61
C ALA A 102 11.09 -19.81 7.31
N ARG A 103 12.29 -20.37 7.41
CA ARG A 103 13.05 -20.88 6.24
C ARG A 103 12.33 -22.00 5.52
N SER A 104 11.80 -22.97 6.26
CA SER A 104 11.06 -24.11 5.69
C SER A 104 9.80 -23.64 4.96
N GLU A 105 9.06 -22.71 5.55
CA GLU A 105 7.86 -22.13 4.96
C GLU A 105 8.18 -21.28 3.73
N ALA A 106 9.26 -20.49 3.78
CA ALA A 106 9.74 -19.68 2.67
C ALA A 106 10.12 -20.56 1.47
N LYS A 107 10.86 -21.64 1.72
CA LYS A 107 11.24 -22.59 0.67
C LYS A 107 10.04 -23.27 0.03
N ALA A 108 9.07 -23.70 0.85
CA ALA A 108 7.87 -24.36 0.35
C ALA A 108 6.96 -23.41 -0.45
N ALA A 109 6.84 -22.16 -0.02
CA ALA A 109 5.93 -21.17 -0.63
C ALA A 109 6.54 -20.42 -1.83
N PHE A 110 7.87 -20.16 -1.80
CA PHE A 110 8.53 -19.24 -2.75
C PHE A 110 9.73 -19.87 -3.48
N GLY A 111 10.13 -21.10 -3.09
CA GLY A 111 11.31 -21.78 -3.65
C GLY A 111 12.66 -21.25 -3.13
N ASP A 112 12.65 -20.21 -2.31
CA ASP A 112 13.82 -19.57 -1.70
C ASP A 112 13.70 -19.63 -0.18
N ASP A 113 14.77 -20.07 0.53
CA ASP A 113 14.77 -20.21 1.98
C ASP A 113 15.46 -19.06 2.71
N LYS A 114 15.80 -18.00 2.02
CA LYS A 114 16.43 -16.82 2.61
C LYS A 114 15.45 -16.09 3.54
N VAL A 115 15.95 -15.77 4.73
CA VAL A 115 15.21 -14.99 5.73
C VAL A 115 16.06 -13.83 6.22
N TYR A 116 15.42 -12.82 6.80
CA TYR A 116 16.04 -11.70 7.48
C TYR A 116 15.34 -11.43 8.81
N LEU A 117 15.99 -10.69 9.69
CA LEU A 117 15.46 -10.35 11.01
C LEU A 117 15.05 -8.89 11.06
N GLU A 118 13.97 -8.62 11.79
CA GLU A 118 13.53 -7.26 12.13
C GLU A 118 13.04 -7.21 13.58
N ARG A 119 13.11 -6.02 14.19
CA ARG A 119 12.39 -5.76 15.44
C ARG A 119 10.89 -5.98 15.21
N TYR A 120 10.25 -6.74 16.08
CA TYR A 120 8.80 -6.89 16.03
C TYR A 120 8.13 -5.64 16.56
N LEU A 121 7.18 -5.12 15.81
CA LEU A 121 6.33 -4.01 16.20
C LEU A 121 4.98 -4.61 16.63
N ASP A 122 4.58 -4.36 17.88
CA ASP A 122 3.45 -5.06 18.49
C ASP A 122 2.09 -4.57 17.97
N ASN A 123 1.94 -3.26 17.82
CA ASN A 123 0.67 -2.67 17.40
C ASN A 123 0.86 -1.45 16.48
N PRO A 124 1.56 -1.61 15.35
CA PRO A 124 1.86 -0.50 14.47
C PRO A 124 0.61 -0.06 13.69
N ARG A 125 0.56 1.24 13.37
CA ARG A 125 -0.33 1.78 12.34
C ARG A 125 0.29 1.59 10.97
N HIS A 126 -0.54 1.32 9.97
CA HIS A 126 -0.12 1.30 8.58
C HIS A 126 -0.40 2.66 7.96
N ILE A 127 0.65 3.44 7.78
CA ILE A 127 0.61 4.76 7.17
C ILE A 127 1.34 4.70 5.84
N GLU A 128 0.77 5.26 4.80
CA GLU A 128 1.42 5.30 3.49
C GLU A 128 1.44 6.71 2.91
N VAL A 129 2.53 7.07 2.25
CA VAL A 129 2.73 8.39 1.66
C VAL A 129 2.63 8.30 0.15
N GLN A 130 1.69 9.06 -0.43
CA GLN A 130 1.57 9.21 -1.87
C GLN A 130 2.65 10.12 -2.42
N VAL A 131 3.43 9.64 -3.37
CA VAL A 131 4.43 10.44 -4.07
C VAL A 131 4.16 10.46 -5.57
N ILE A 132 4.65 11.51 -6.23
CA ILE A 132 4.62 11.65 -7.68
C ILE A 132 5.86 12.44 -8.12
N ALA A 133 6.51 11.99 -9.19
CA ALA A 133 7.71 12.62 -9.73
C ALA A 133 7.69 12.64 -11.26
N ASP A 134 8.28 13.70 -11.83
CA ASP A 134 8.43 13.89 -13.27
C ASP A 134 9.89 13.65 -13.75
N SER A 135 10.09 13.66 -15.04
CA SER A 135 11.43 13.52 -15.67
C SER A 135 12.26 14.82 -15.65
N HIS A 136 11.73 15.90 -15.08
CA HIS A 136 12.36 17.23 -15.02
C HIS A 136 13.02 17.51 -13.66
N GLY A 137 13.06 16.52 -12.76
CA GLY A 137 13.68 16.64 -11.46
C GLY A 137 12.75 17.21 -10.38
N ASN A 138 11.43 17.13 -10.59
CA ASN A 138 10.46 17.50 -9.57
C ASN A 138 9.85 16.25 -8.94
N ALA A 139 9.80 16.22 -7.61
CA ALA A 139 9.10 15.22 -6.85
C ALA A 139 8.34 15.88 -5.69
N VAL A 140 7.11 15.46 -5.46
CA VAL A 140 6.25 15.96 -4.38
C VAL A 140 5.55 14.81 -3.67
N HIS A 141 5.15 15.04 -2.41
CA HIS A 141 4.20 14.19 -1.72
C HIS A 141 2.79 14.79 -1.71
N LEU A 142 1.80 13.94 -1.77
CA LEU A 142 0.38 14.33 -1.74
C LEU A 142 -0.30 13.93 -0.41
N GLY A 143 0.46 13.96 0.68
CA GLY A 143 0.02 13.55 1.99
C GLY A 143 0.04 12.04 2.17
N GLU A 144 -0.53 11.63 3.28
CA GLU A 144 -0.59 10.24 3.69
C GLU A 144 -2.02 9.72 3.75
N ARG A 145 -2.10 8.38 3.76
CA ARG A 145 -3.32 7.62 4.04
C ARG A 145 -3.10 6.71 5.24
N GLU A 146 -4.12 6.57 6.05
CA GLU A 146 -4.23 5.59 7.14
C GLU A 146 -4.87 4.32 6.60
N CYS A 147 -4.18 3.20 6.65
CA CYS A 147 -4.61 1.92 6.09
C CYS A 147 -4.56 0.78 7.10
N SER A 148 -4.67 1.07 8.41
CA SER A 148 -4.55 0.07 9.48
C SER A 148 -5.76 -0.87 9.59
N VAL A 149 -6.93 -0.48 9.05
CA VAL A 149 -8.12 -1.34 9.08
C VAL A 149 -8.01 -2.38 7.98
N GLN A 150 -7.46 -3.52 8.36
CA GLN A 150 -7.15 -4.62 7.46
C GLN A 150 -7.72 -5.93 7.97
N ARG A 151 -7.97 -6.84 7.04
CA ARG A 151 -8.31 -8.23 7.32
C ARG A 151 -7.36 -9.14 6.55
N ARG A 152 -6.60 -10.00 7.26
CA ARG A 152 -5.60 -10.90 6.64
C ARG A 152 -4.65 -10.15 5.70
N HIS A 153 -4.19 -8.98 6.12
CA HIS A 153 -3.31 -8.07 5.34
C HIS A 153 -3.96 -7.47 4.08
N GLN A 154 -5.29 -7.49 3.98
CA GLN A 154 -6.04 -6.79 2.94
C GLN A 154 -6.73 -5.57 3.54
N LYS A 155 -6.48 -4.40 2.97
CA LYS A 155 -7.10 -3.14 3.37
C LYS A 155 -8.62 -3.20 3.15
N LEU A 156 -9.41 -2.74 4.10
CA LEU A 156 -10.88 -2.69 4.03
C LEU A 156 -11.40 -1.25 4.06
N PHE A 157 -10.76 -0.43 4.89
CA PHE A 157 -11.03 0.99 4.99
C PHE A 157 -9.73 1.76 4.97
N GLU A 158 -9.71 2.84 4.22
CA GLU A 158 -8.62 3.78 4.17
C GLU A 158 -9.15 5.20 4.43
N GLU A 159 -8.40 6.00 5.14
CA GLU A 159 -8.75 7.41 5.38
C GLU A 159 -7.58 8.35 5.16
N ALA A 160 -7.88 9.56 4.74
CA ALA A 160 -6.91 10.64 4.54
C ALA A 160 -7.51 11.99 4.99
N PRO A 161 -6.75 12.80 5.73
CA PRO A 161 -5.45 12.50 6.33
C PRO A 161 -5.58 11.54 7.53
N SER A 162 -4.46 10.90 7.93
CA SER A 162 -4.44 9.99 9.09
C SER A 162 -4.76 10.73 10.39
N PRO A 163 -5.67 10.20 11.23
CA PRO A 163 -5.92 10.74 12.56
C PRO A 163 -4.84 10.36 13.59
N ALA A 164 -3.91 9.45 13.23
CA ALA A 164 -2.90 8.94 14.15
C ALA A 164 -1.66 9.81 14.22
N ILE A 165 -1.43 10.70 13.26
CA ILE A 165 -0.23 11.52 13.18
C ILE A 165 -0.54 13.02 13.25
N THR A 166 0.40 13.77 13.80
CA THR A 166 0.32 15.24 13.88
C THR A 166 0.66 15.88 12.52
N GLN A 167 0.30 17.15 12.37
CA GLN A 167 0.65 17.92 11.17
C GLN A 167 2.16 18.01 10.95
N THR A 168 2.95 18.09 12.01
CA THR A 168 4.42 18.11 11.95
C THR A 168 4.96 16.77 11.44
N GLN A 169 4.48 15.66 11.97
CA GLN A 169 4.86 14.33 11.53
C GLN A 169 4.50 14.10 10.06
N ARG A 170 3.29 14.51 9.65
CA ARG A 170 2.82 14.46 8.24
C ARG A 170 3.77 15.20 7.31
N LYS A 171 4.11 16.45 7.65
CA LYS A 171 5.03 17.24 6.85
C LYS A 171 6.41 16.61 6.77
N ASN A 172 6.92 16.09 7.89
CA ASN A 172 8.26 15.51 7.95
C ASN A 172 8.36 14.23 7.13
N ILE A 173 7.44 13.27 7.34
CA ILE A 173 7.48 12.01 6.60
C ILE A 173 7.19 12.21 5.10
N GLY A 174 6.29 13.14 4.77
CA GLY A 174 6.03 13.53 3.39
C GLY A 174 7.27 14.08 2.70
N GLN A 175 8.00 15.00 3.35
CA GLN A 175 9.23 15.56 2.80
C GLN A 175 10.32 14.50 2.66
N ILE A 176 10.47 13.60 3.63
CA ILE A 176 11.42 12.48 3.56
C ILE A 176 11.06 11.60 2.35
N ALA A 177 9.79 11.25 2.16
CA ALA A 177 9.34 10.45 1.03
C ALA A 177 9.56 11.14 -0.33
N ALA A 178 9.27 12.44 -0.44
CA ALA A 178 9.52 13.21 -1.67
C ALA A 178 11.02 13.29 -2.00
N ASN A 179 11.87 13.54 -0.99
CA ASN A 179 13.31 13.58 -1.18
C ASN A 179 13.87 12.20 -1.61
N ALA A 180 13.40 11.13 -0.98
CA ALA A 180 13.79 9.77 -1.34
C ALA A 180 13.35 9.42 -2.78
N THR A 181 12.15 9.85 -3.18
CA THR A 181 11.65 9.68 -4.56
C THR A 181 12.58 10.35 -5.58
N LEU A 182 13.03 11.58 -5.26
CA LEU A 182 13.96 12.33 -6.10
C LEU A 182 15.35 11.67 -6.15
N GLU A 183 15.89 11.28 -4.99
CA GLU A 183 17.21 10.62 -4.88
C GLU A 183 17.27 9.29 -5.63
N MET A 184 16.18 8.53 -5.63
CA MET A 184 16.05 7.30 -6.40
C MET A 184 15.89 7.54 -7.92
N GLY A 185 15.63 8.77 -8.36
CA GLY A 185 15.29 9.08 -9.75
C GLY A 185 13.98 8.43 -10.20
N TYR A 186 13.05 8.22 -9.26
CA TYR A 186 11.76 7.59 -9.54
C TYR A 186 10.90 8.44 -10.47
N LEU A 187 10.14 7.80 -11.35
CA LEU A 187 9.25 8.46 -12.32
C LEU A 187 7.80 7.99 -12.15
N GLY A 188 6.87 8.92 -12.22
CA GLY A 188 5.43 8.63 -12.15
C GLY A 188 4.88 8.63 -10.72
N VAL A 189 3.76 7.95 -10.55
CA VAL A 189 3.05 7.82 -9.28
C VAL A 189 3.56 6.61 -8.51
N GLY A 190 3.83 6.79 -7.22
CA GLY A 190 4.25 5.71 -6.32
C GLY A 190 3.72 5.93 -4.90
N THR A 191 3.76 4.89 -4.10
CA THR A 191 3.35 4.97 -2.69
C THR A 191 4.40 4.30 -1.82
N MET A 192 4.90 5.01 -0.82
CA MET A 192 5.79 4.48 0.20
C MET A 192 4.97 4.08 1.43
N GLU A 193 5.02 2.81 1.81
CA GLU A 193 4.31 2.28 2.96
C GLU A 193 5.22 2.24 4.19
N PHE A 194 4.66 2.66 5.33
CA PHE A 194 5.35 2.72 6.61
C PHE A 194 4.53 2.05 7.71
N LEU A 195 5.21 1.45 8.66
CA LEU A 195 4.66 1.20 9.98
C LEU A 195 4.94 2.41 10.87
N PHE A 196 3.95 2.82 11.64
CA PHE A 196 4.06 3.92 12.59
C PHE A 196 3.75 3.41 14.00
N GLN A 197 4.71 3.50 14.89
CA GLN A 197 4.58 3.13 16.30
C GLN A 197 5.52 3.97 17.15
N ASP A 198 5.07 4.35 18.35
CA ASP A 198 5.87 5.11 19.32
C ASP A 198 6.45 6.41 18.73
N ASP A 199 5.64 7.14 17.93
CA ASP A 199 6.01 8.37 17.22
C ASP A 199 7.11 8.21 16.14
N GLU A 200 7.47 6.99 15.79
CA GLU A 200 8.46 6.66 14.77
C GLU A 200 7.84 6.01 13.55
N PHE A 201 8.37 6.35 12.36
CA PHE A 201 8.00 5.72 11.09
C PHE A 201 9.06 4.72 10.69
N PHE A 202 8.61 3.60 10.10
CA PHE A 202 9.49 2.55 9.59
C PHE A 202 9.03 2.14 8.20
N PHE A 203 9.85 2.40 7.19
CA PHE A 203 9.58 1.98 5.81
C PHE A 203 9.50 0.46 5.70
N ILE A 204 8.48 -0.02 4.99
CA ILE A 204 8.28 -1.45 4.72
C ILE A 204 8.41 -1.80 3.25
N GLU A 205 7.77 -1.02 2.36
CA GLU A 205 7.83 -1.25 0.93
C GLU A 205 7.42 0.00 0.14
N MET A 206 7.70 -0.01 -1.17
CA MET A 206 7.19 0.96 -2.12
C MET A 206 6.38 0.25 -3.20
N ASN A 207 5.14 0.68 -3.37
CA ASN A 207 4.32 0.27 -4.49
C ASN A 207 4.62 1.16 -5.69
N THR A 208 5.15 0.56 -6.75
CA THR A 208 5.60 1.25 -7.97
C THR A 208 4.47 1.42 -8.99
N ARG A 209 3.28 1.67 -8.51
CA ARG A 209 2.02 1.80 -9.27
C ARG A 209 1.01 2.65 -8.54
N LEU A 210 -0.06 2.98 -9.25
CA LEU A 210 -1.27 3.53 -8.62
C LEU A 210 -1.93 2.46 -7.73
N GLN A 211 -2.36 2.85 -6.54
CA GLN A 211 -3.05 1.96 -5.60
C GLN A 211 -4.57 2.09 -5.68
N VAL A 212 -5.30 1.13 -5.11
CA VAL A 212 -6.76 1.10 -5.06
C VAL A 212 -7.30 2.34 -4.35
N GLU A 213 -6.66 2.72 -3.25
CA GLU A 213 -7.03 3.79 -2.32
C GLU A 213 -6.59 5.21 -2.73
N HIS A 214 -6.05 5.38 -3.95
CA HIS A 214 -5.69 6.72 -4.45
C HIS A 214 -6.84 7.75 -4.44
N PRO A 215 -8.12 7.35 -4.58
CA PRO A 215 -9.22 8.33 -4.63
C PRO A 215 -9.36 9.19 -3.37
N ILE A 216 -8.96 8.71 -2.18
CA ILE A 216 -9.03 9.55 -0.98
C ILE A 216 -7.95 10.65 -0.99
N THR A 217 -6.78 10.38 -1.58
CA THR A 217 -5.78 11.43 -1.82
C THR A 217 -6.28 12.45 -2.82
N GLU A 218 -6.89 12.01 -3.94
CA GLU A 218 -7.52 12.91 -4.91
C GLU A 218 -8.61 13.78 -4.28
N ALA A 219 -9.43 13.18 -3.40
CA ALA A 219 -10.53 13.88 -2.75
C ALA A 219 -10.07 15.02 -1.83
N ILE A 220 -8.94 14.87 -1.12
CA ILE A 220 -8.42 15.89 -0.20
C ILE A 220 -7.45 16.88 -0.85
N THR A 221 -6.89 16.55 -2.03
CA THR A 221 -5.91 17.43 -2.72
C THR A 221 -6.48 18.11 -3.96
N GLY A 222 -7.57 17.58 -4.53
CA GLY A 222 -8.10 18.04 -5.81
C GLY A 222 -7.23 17.67 -7.02
N ILE A 223 -6.21 16.81 -6.85
CA ILE A 223 -5.28 16.40 -7.90
C ILE A 223 -5.70 15.04 -8.46
N ASP A 224 -5.93 14.96 -9.78
CA ASP A 224 -6.22 13.73 -10.51
C ASP A 224 -4.91 12.98 -10.81
N LEU A 225 -4.61 11.95 -10.00
CA LEU A 225 -3.38 11.17 -10.09
C LEU A 225 -3.26 10.39 -11.41
N VAL A 226 -4.37 9.90 -11.94
CA VAL A 226 -4.38 9.16 -13.22
C VAL A 226 -4.02 10.10 -14.36
N ARG A 227 -4.61 11.30 -14.38
CA ARG A 227 -4.29 12.33 -15.37
C ARG A 227 -2.81 12.74 -15.29
N GLU A 228 -2.33 13.05 -14.10
CA GLU A 228 -0.93 13.48 -13.93
C GLU A 228 0.07 12.38 -14.32
N GLN A 229 -0.21 11.13 -14.02
CA GLN A 229 0.60 9.99 -14.45
C GLN A 229 0.69 9.87 -15.98
N ILE A 230 -0.42 10.11 -16.69
CA ILE A 230 -0.45 10.15 -18.16
C ILE A 230 0.35 11.35 -18.69
N CYS A 231 0.18 12.53 -18.10
CA CYS A 231 0.92 13.73 -18.48
C CYS A 231 2.44 13.57 -18.31
N ILE A 232 2.87 12.98 -17.19
CA ILE A 232 4.28 12.68 -16.92
C ILE A 232 4.83 11.70 -17.97
N ALA A 233 4.09 10.64 -18.28
CA ALA A 233 4.48 9.67 -19.31
C ALA A 233 4.56 10.31 -20.70
N ALA A 234 3.81 11.38 -20.96
CA ALA A 234 3.89 12.20 -22.16
C ALA A 234 5.06 13.22 -22.13
N GLY A 235 5.92 13.19 -21.09
CA GLY A 235 7.08 14.07 -20.95
C GLY A 235 6.77 15.47 -20.38
N GLN A 236 5.59 15.69 -19.81
CA GLN A 236 5.24 16.96 -19.18
C GLN A 236 5.81 17.05 -17.77
N SER A 237 6.16 18.27 -17.34
CA SER A 237 6.51 18.56 -15.96
C SER A 237 5.26 18.63 -15.08
N LEU A 238 5.44 18.36 -13.78
CA LEU A 238 4.38 18.56 -12.79
C LEU A 238 3.86 20.01 -12.82
N PRO A 239 2.53 20.22 -12.87
CA PRO A 239 1.95 21.57 -12.96
C PRO A 239 1.90 22.30 -11.60
N PHE A 240 2.38 21.69 -10.54
CA PHE A 240 2.36 22.21 -9.17
C PHE A 240 3.68 21.90 -8.44
N LYS A 241 3.97 22.70 -7.42
CA LYS A 241 5.07 22.49 -6.48
C LYS A 241 4.51 22.07 -5.12
N GLN A 242 5.37 21.55 -4.24
CA GLN A 242 4.97 21.11 -2.90
C GLN A 242 4.23 22.20 -2.10
N GLU A 243 4.65 23.45 -2.21
CA GLU A 243 4.05 24.58 -1.53
C GLU A 243 2.63 24.94 -1.99
N ASN A 244 2.23 24.49 -3.18
CA ASN A 244 0.90 24.73 -3.73
C ASN A 244 -0.12 23.64 -3.35
N ILE A 245 0.35 22.51 -2.81
CA ILE A 245 -0.51 21.38 -2.45
C ILE A 245 -1.18 21.69 -1.11
N GLN A 246 -2.49 21.70 -1.12
CA GLN A 246 -3.33 21.91 0.06
C GLN A 246 -4.14 20.66 0.32
N PHE A 247 -4.41 20.42 1.60
CA PHE A 247 -5.24 19.29 2.05
C PHE A 247 -6.55 19.84 2.61
N GLU A 248 -7.67 19.51 1.96
CA GLU A 248 -8.98 20.01 2.34
C GLU A 248 -9.88 18.88 2.83
N GLY A 249 -10.43 19.04 4.03
CA GLY A 249 -11.39 18.14 4.61
C GLY A 249 -10.80 16.78 5.02
N HIS A 250 -11.62 15.76 4.90
CA HIS A 250 -11.29 14.38 5.25
C HIS A 250 -12.02 13.41 4.33
N ALA A 251 -11.33 12.43 3.79
CA ALA A 251 -11.90 11.42 2.91
C ALA A 251 -11.73 10.02 3.51
N ILE A 252 -12.71 9.15 3.26
CA ILE A 252 -12.69 7.75 3.67
C ILE A 252 -13.11 6.90 2.47
N GLU A 253 -12.36 5.86 2.17
CA GLU A 253 -12.72 4.82 1.21
C GLU A 253 -13.12 3.56 1.97
N CYS A 254 -14.21 2.92 1.52
CA CYS A 254 -14.64 1.61 1.97
C CYS A 254 -14.62 0.67 0.76
N ARG A 255 -13.90 -0.44 0.88
CA ARG A 255 -13.88 -1.50 -0.15
C ARG A 255 -15.09 -2.40 0.02
N ILE A 256 -15.84 -2.57 -1.06
CA ILE A 256 -16.99 -3.48 -1.12
C ILE A 256 -16.58 -4.70 -1.93
N ASN A 257 -16.53 -5.84 -1.25
CA ASN A 257 -16.11 -7.11 -1.82
C ASN A 257 -17.30 -8.06 -1.96
N ALA A 258 -17.36 -8.81 -3.06
CA ALA A 258 -18.27 -9.94 -3.24
C ALA A 258 -17.76 -11.13 -2.43
N GLU A 259 -18.03 -11.09 -1.13
CA GLU A 259 -17.61 -12.07 -0.13
C GLU A 259 -18.72 -12.30 0.89
N HIS A 260 -18.82 -13.52 1.38
CA HIS A 260 -19.73 -13.81 2.49
C HIS A 260 -19.27 -13.06 3.76
N PRO A 261 -20.15 -12.31 4.44
CA PRO A 261 -19.76 -11.39 5.52
C PRO A 261 -19.07 -12.07 6.72
N GLU A 262 -19.42 -13.34 7.01
CA GLU A 262 -18.85 -14.09 8.14
C GLU A 262 -17.65 -14.94 7.74
N THR A 263 -17.74 -15.70 6.64
CA THR A 263 -16.69 -16.64 6.21
C THR A 263 -15.64 -16.03 5.33
N PHE A 264 -15.98 -14.90 4.69
CA PHE A 264 -15.15 -14.18 3.71
C PHE A 264 -14.79 -15.02 2.48
N ALA A 265 -15.60 -16.02 2.20
CA ALA A 265 -15.48 -16.78 0.97
C ALA A 265 -15.97 -15.94 -0.21
N PRO A 266 -15.26 -15.93 -1.36
CA PRO A 266 -15.72 -15.21 -2.56
C PRO A 266 -17.10 -15.69 -3.01
N THR A 267 -17.95 -14.74 -3.41
CA THR A 267 -19.33 -14.99 -3.85
C THR A 267 -19.54 -14.53 -5.29
N PRO A 268 -18.93 -15.21 -6.30
CA PRO A 268 -19.18 -14.89 -7.69
C PRO A 268 -20.65 -15.18 -8.06
N GLY A 269 -21.23 -14.39 -8.99
CA GLY A 269 -22.62 -14.58 -9.37
C GLY A 269 -23.17 -13.43 -10.19
N ILE A 270 -24.49 -13.38 -10.37
CA ILE A 270 -25.18 -12.33 -11.12
C ILE A 270 -25.78 -11.33 -10.12
N VAL A 271 -25.47 -10.06 -10.31
CA VAL A 271 -26.08 -8.94 -9.59
C VAL A 271 -27.40 -8.60 -10.30
N ASN A 272 -28.52 -8.97 -9.70
CA ASN A 272 -29.83 -8.70 -10.28
C ASN A 272 -30.26 -7.25 -10.07
N PHE A 273 -29.95 -6.71 -8.91
CA PHE A 273 -30.25 -5.33 -8.54
C PHE A 273 -29.02 -4.64 -7.98
N PHE A 274 -28.75 -3.44 -8.50
CA PHE A 274 -27.64 -2.59 -8.08
C PHE A 274 -28.14 -1.16 -7.91
N HIS A 275 -27.98 -0.63 -6.71
CA HIS A 275 -28.26 0.77 -6.40
C HIS A 275 -27.07 1.37 -5.63
N PRO A 276 -26.20 2.16 -6.28
CA PRO A 276 -25.13 2.86 -5.61
C PRO A 276 -25.67 4.07 -4.84
N SER A 277 -25.13 4.34 -3.67
CA SER A 277 -25.37 5.59 -2.97
C SER A 277 -24.80 6.79 -3.76
N GLY A 278 -25.37 7.97 -3.53
CA GLY A 278 -24.98 9.18 -4.25
C GLY A 278 -25.17 10.44 -3.42
N GLY A 279 -24.87 11.58 -4.03
CA GLY A 279 -25.01 12.89 -3.41
C GLY A 279 -23.68 13.63 -3.21
N ALA A 280 -23.74 14.81 -2.60
CA ALA A 280 -22.58 15.66 -2.41
C ALA A 280 -21.51 15.02 -1.53
N GLY A 281 -20.27 14.89 -2.06
CA GLY A 281 -19.15 14.28 -1.35
C GLY A 281 -19.22 12.75 -1.26
N ILE A 282 -19.98 12.11 -2.15
CA ILE A 282 -20.02 10.66 -2.35
C ILE A 282 -19.55 10.35 -3.78
N ARG A 283 -18.57 9.44 -3.90
CA ARG A 283 -18.06 8.89 -5.16
C ARG A 283 -18.11 7.37 -5.07
N VAL A 284 -18.57 6.72 -6.12
CA VAL A 284 -18.57 5.26 -6.23
C VAL A 284 -17.80 4.87 -7.49
N ASP A 285 -16.69 4.16 -7.30
CA ASP A 285 -15.93 3.57 -8.41
C ASP A 285 -16.28 2.08 -8.48
N THR A 286 -16.92 1.65 -9.57
CA THR A 286 -17.40 0.28 -9.70
C THR A 286 -17.53 -0.16 -11.17
N VAL A 287 -17.51 -1.47 -11.38
CA VAL A 287 -17.85 -2.11 -12.67
C VAL A 287 -19.28 -2.61 -12.68
N LEU A 288 -20.00 -2.51 -11.54
CA LEU A 288 -21.32 -3.10 -11.38
C LEU A 288 -22.41 -2.33 -12.13
N TYR A 289 -23.36 -3.09 -12.62
CA TYR A 289 -24.68 -2.65 -13.07
C TYR A 289 -25.67 -3.81 -12.89
N SER A 290 -26.97 -3.55 -12.88
CA SER A 290 -27.99 -4.62 -12.80
C SER A 290 -27.86 -5.57 -13.98
N GLY A 291 -27.68 -6.87 -13.71
CA GLY A 291 -27.36 -7.90 -14.68
C GLY A 291 -25.88 -8.23 -14.84
N TYR A 292 -24.96 -7.51 -14.15
CA TYR A 292 -23.53 -7.80 -14.20
C TYR A 292 -23.22 -9.17 -13.59
N ARG A 293 -22.36 -9.94 -14.25
CA ARG A 293 -21.85 -11.22 -13.74
C ARG A 293 -20.47 -11.02 -13.12
N ILE A 294 -20.37 -11.16 -11.81
CA ILE A 294 -19.08 -11.16 -11.08
C ILE A 294 -18.36 -12.46 -11.43
N PRO A 295 -17.18 -12.39 -12.10
CA PRO A 295 -16.43 -13.58 -12.49
C PRO A 295 -15.64 -14.16 -11.30
N PRO A 296 -15.37 -15.48 -11.27
CA PRO A 296 -14.59 -16.12 -10.22
C PRO A 296 -13.06 -16.03 -10.43
N TYR A 297 -12.59 -15.30 -11.44
CA TYR A 297 -11.18 -15.34 -11.90
C TYR A 297 -10.33 -14.18 -11.37
N TYR A 298 -10.95 -13.19 -10.75
CA TYR A 298 -10.32 -11.98 -10.24
C TYR A 298 -10.56 -11.84 -8.74
N ASP A 299 -9.93 -10.81 -8.16
CA ASP A 299 -10.19 -10.38 -6.79
C ASP A 299 -11.67 -10.10 -6.57
N SER A 300 -12.12 -10.25 -5.32
CA SER A 300 -13.51 -10.05 -4.92
C SER A 300 -13.95 -8.59 -4.87
N LEU A 301 -13.04 -7.62 -5.00
CA LEU A 301 -13.35 -6.18 -5.00
C LEU A 301 -14.27 -5.81 -6.17
N ILE A 302 -15.47 -5.34 -5.87
CA ILE A 302 -16.50 -5.00 -6.86
C ILE A 302 -16.88 -3.52 -6.86
N ALA A 303 -16.67 -2.83 -5.76
CA ALA A 303 -16.87 -1.38 -5.67
C ALA A 303 -15.98 -0.75 -4.60
N LYS A 304 -15.70 0.53 -4.80
CA LYS A 304 -15.12 1.42 -3.80
C LYS A 304 -16.14 2.52 -3.53
N LEU A 305 -16.51 2.68 -2.27
CA LEU A 305 -17.32 3.78 -1.81
C LEU A 305 -16.40 4.81 -1.16
N ILE A 306 -16.28 5.97 -1.77
CA ILE A 306 -15.45 7.06 -1.30
C ILE A 306 -16.35 8.19 -0.81
N VAL A 307 -16.10 8.67 0.41
CA VAL A 307 -16.80 9.83 0.96
C VAL A 307 -15.80 10.92 1.32
N HIS A 308 -16.20 12.18 1.11
CA HIS A 308 -15.42 13.35 1.48
C HIS A 308 -16.27 14.28 2.35
N GLY A 309 -15.74 14.74 3.46
CA GLY A 309 -16.38 15.68 4.38
C GLY A 309 -15.44 16.82 4.76
N ARG A 310 -16.00 17.91 5.32
CA ARG A 310 -15.19 19.03 5.83
C ARG A 310 -14.24 18.66 6.96
N ASP A 311 -14.55 17.57 7.67
CA ASP A 311 -13.79 16.98 8.76
C ASP A 311 -14.10 15.48 8.86
N ARG A 312 -13.36 14.75 9.71
CA ARG A 312 -13.51 13.31 9.90
C ARG A 312 -14.91 12.90 10.37
N GLN A 313 -15.52 13.67 11.29
CA GLN A 313 -16.87 13.35 11.80
C GLN A 313 -17.91 13.47 10.69
N HIS A 314 -17.80 14.49 9.85
CA HIS A 314 -18.67 14.67 8.69
C HIS A 314 -18.47 13.57 7.65
N ALA A 315 -17.22 13.16 7.36
CA ALA A 315 -16.94 12.04 6.48
C ALA A 315 -17.54 10.72 7.02
N LEU A 316 -17.37 10.43 8.31
CA LEU A 316 -17.97 9.26 8.97
C LEU A 316 -19.50 9.26 8.92
N ALA A 317 -20.13 10.43 9.13
CA ALA A 317 -21.59 10.54 9.04
C ALA A 317 -22.08 10.25 7.61
N ARG A 318 -21.38 10.78 6.59
CA ARG A 318 -21.66 10.47 5.17
C ARG A 318 -21.47 8.99 4.86
N LEU A 319 -20.38 8.39 5.35
CA LEU A 319 -20.10 6.97 5.11
C LEU A 319 -21.22 6.09 5.65
N ARG A 320 -21.68 6.35 6.88
CA ARG A 320 -22.80 5.60 7.48
C ARG A 320 -24.07 5.68 6.65
N LEU A 321 -24.43 6.88 6.20
CA LEU A 321 -25.59 7.06 5.34
C LEU A 321 -25.41 6.39 3.99
N ALA A 322 -24.26 6.57 3.35
CA ALA A 322 -23.98 5.98 2.05
C ALA A 322 -23.98 4.44 2.09
N LEU A 323 -23.46 3.83 3.15
CA LEU A 323 -23.51 2.36 3.33
C LEU A 323 -24.95 1.84 3.51
N GLN A 324 -25.83 2.60 4.18
CA GLN A 324 -27.24 2.23 4.35
C GLN A 324 -28.04 2.31 3.05
N GLU A 325 -27.66 3.21 2.15
CA GLU A 325 -28.31 3.40 0.85
C GLU A 325 -27.76 2.48 -0.24
N PHE A 326 -26.59 1.86 -0.03
CA PHE A 326 -25.92 1.04 -1.03
C PHE A 326 -26.55 -0.36 -1.08
N VAL A 327 -27.06 -0.78 -2.24
CA VAL A 327 -27.72 -2.08 -2.37
C VAL A 327 -27.12 -2.91 -3.51
N ILE A 328 -26.76 -4.15 -3.18
CA ILE A 328 -26.31 -5.17 -4.14
C ILE A 328 -27.05 -6.47 -3.84
N GLU A 329 -27.86 -6.95 -4.78
CA GLU A 329 -28.65 -8.17 -4.57
C GLU A 329 -28.56 -9.12 -5.78
N PRO A 330 -28.62 -10.45 -5.57
CA PRO A 330 -28.67 -11.19 -4.30
C PRO A 330 -27.29 -11.64 -3.79
N ILE A 331 -26.19 -11.03 -4.26
CA ILE A 331 -24.82 -11.44 -3.95
C ILE A 331 -24.46 -11.00 -2.53
N PRO A 332 -24.04 -11.92 -1.64
CA PRO A 332 -23.46 -11.53 -0.34
C PRO A 332 -22.22 -10.69 -0.53
N THR A 333 -22.09 -9.63 0.25
CA THR A 333 -20.98 -8.69 0.17
C THR A 333 -20.51 -8.26 1.57
N THR A 334 -19.39 -7.55 1.63
CA THR A 334 -18.89 -6.95 2.87
C THR A 334 -19.67 -5.68 3.31
N LEU A 335 -20.81 -5.35 2.68
CA LEU A 335 -21.72 -4.29 3.13
C LEU A 335 -22.47 -4.67 4.42
N GLU A 336 -22.71 -5.97 4.66
CA GLU A 336 -23.35 -6.53 5.84
C GLU A 336 -22.35 -6.65 7.01
#